data_00001c719ca390f690e728498624eeed
#
_entry.id   00001c719ca390f690e728498624eeed
#
_cell.length_a   1.000
_cell.length_b   1.000
_cell.length_c   1.000
_cell.angle_alpha   90.00
_cell.angle_beta   90.00
_cell.angle_gamma   90.00
#
_symmetry.space_group_name_H-M   'P 1'
#
loop_
_entity.id
_entity.type
_entity.pdbx_description
1 polymer ?
#
loop_
_entity_poly.entity_id
_entity_poly.type
_entity_poly.pdbx_seq_one_letter_code
_entity_poly.pdbx_strand_id
1 'polypeptide(L)'
;MRISRAFISWLALAAFACSAEDSQAPTAATGSDAGTGPSDASSSGSPDGATNGGDSAVPPTLDAGTKTDAAGGPDAAAGTCADTTLIFCDDFEGYAAGPAKSTKWTTVTASANDTLTVDATHARGAKALHVHVTQNEFGYAKLASFAPPGNGFFGRLYVWAAAFPTAPDYAHFTMVETAGAGTAGVVRPIGGQYDPQGKSADWGVGSDQGPTGDWTNWRPSAPAQGGKWLCLEWEMRAADNVINVWVDGVAKTDLTVSTKVHGGANVDFVFPKWSSLWFGWWLYQASPTPNQFDLWYDDVALGVTRIGCP
;
A
#
# COMPACT_ATOMS: atom_id res chain seq x y z
N MET A 1 -30.11 3.04 -59.20
CA MET A 1 -30.57 4.03 -58.23
C MET A 1 -30.47 3.42 -56.85
N ARG A 2 -29.35 3.61 -56.18
CA ARG A 2 -29.07 3.10 -54.80
C ARG A 2 -28.87 4.31 -53.89
N ILE A 3 -29.75 4.43 -52.92
CA ILE A 3 -29.73 5.53 -51.93
C ILE A 3 -28.98 4.99 -50.68
N SER A 4 -27.79 5.51 -50.44
CA SER A 4 -27.05 5.29 -49.22
C SER A 4 -27.58 6.22 -48.11
N ARG A 5 -28.04 5.64 -47.03
CA ARG A 5 -28.37 6.38 -45.79
C ARG A 5 -27.15 6.38 -44.87
N ALA A 6 -26.59 7.58 -44.66
CA ALA A 6 -25.58 7.83 -43.68
C ALA A 6 -26.24 7.93 -42.29
N PHE A 7 -25.79 7.10 -41.35
CA PHE A 7 -26.13 7.24 -39.92
C PHE A 7 -25.10 8.18 -39.29
N ILE A 8 -25.58 9.33 -38.84
CA ILE A 8 -24.81 10.26 -38.02
C ILE A 8 -25.07 9.85 -36.56
N SER A 9 -24.06 9.27 -35.92
CA SER A 9 -24.06 9.03 -34.48
C SER A 9 -23.65 10.32 -33.74
N TRP A 10 -24.57 10.85 -32.95
CA TRP A 10 -24.28 11.91 -32.01
C TRP A 10 -23.67 11.31 -30.75
N LEU A 11 -22.40 11.61 -30.49
CA LEU A 11 -21.75 11.37 -29.20
C LEU A 11 -22.16 12.53 -28.27
N ALA A 12 -22.98 12.25 -27.29
CA ALA A 12 -23.26 13.19 -26.20
C ALA A 12 -22.07 13.13 -25.21
N LEU A 13 -21.28 14.20 -25.19
CA LEU A 13 -20.25 14.44 -24.18
C LEU A 13 -20.96 14.93 -22.91
N ALA A 14 -21.10 14.07 -21.90
CA ALA A 14 -21.52 14.51 -20.56
C ALA A 14 -20.29 15.07 -19.83
N ALA A 15 -20.20 16.38 -19.76
CA ALA A 15 -19.25 17.07 -18.89
C ALA A 15 -19.78 17.00 -17.45
N PHE A 16 -19.14 16.19 -16.61
CA PHE A 16 -19.32 16.25 -15.16
C PHE A 16 -18.49 17.43 -14.63
N ALA A 17 -19.17 18.52 -14.28
CA ALA A 17 -18.58 19.58 -13.50
C ALA A 17 -18.50 19.11 -12.03
N CYS A 18 -17.29 18.86 -11.53
CA CYS A 18 -17.06 18.75 -10.10
C CYS A 18 -17.15 20.14 -9.49
N SER A 19 -18.19 20.39 -8.70
CA SER A 19 -18.27 21.54 -7.81
C SER A 19 -17.31 21.33 -6.64
N ALA A 20 -16.30 22.17 -6.52
CA ALA A 20 -15.48 22.27 -5.31
C ALA A 20 -16.36 22.91 -4.21
N GLU A 21 -16.75 22.14 -3.22
CA GLU A 21 -17.29 22.68 -1.97
C GLU A 21 -16.12 23.11 -1.08
N ASP A 22 -16.07 24.42 -0.90
CA ASP A 22 -15.16 25.18 -0.05
C ASP A 22 -15.45 24.80 1.43
N SER A 23 -14.63 23.95 2.02
CA SER A 23 -14.74 23.64 3.45
C SER A 23 -14.06 24.76 4.24
N GLN A 24 -14.86 25.72 4.70
CA GLN A 24 -14.44 26.72 5.67
C GLN A 24 -14.04 26.06 7.00
N ALA A 25 -12.80 26.33 7.42
CA ALA A 25 -12.31 26.00 8.74
C ALA A 25 -13.10 26.75 9.84
N PRO A 26 -13.36 26.12 10.99
CA PRO A 26 -13.99 26.82 12.10
C PRO A 26 -13.03 27.82 12.72
N THR A 27 -13.46 29.09 12.80
CA THR A 27 -12.81 30.18 13.51
C THR A 27 -12.75 29.89 15.01
N ALA A 28 -11.55 29.95 15.56
CA ALA A 28 -11.32 29.87 17.00
C ALA A 28 -11.93 31.08 17.72
N ALA A 29 -12.80 30.82 18.69
CA ALA A 29 -13.31 31.83 19.60
C ALA A 29 -12.23 32.14 20.66
N THR A 30 -11.82 33.41 20.68
CA THR A 30 -11.01 33.99 21.76
C THR A 30 -11.89 34.20 22.98
N GLY A 31 -11.63 33.47 24.05
CA GLY A 31 -12.15 33.71 25.40
C GLY A 31 -10.99 33.94 26.35
N SER A 32 -10.76 35.22 26.68
CA SER A 32 -9.91 35.63 27.78
C SER A 32 -10.66 35.47 29.10
N ASP A 33 -10.09 34.79 30.08
CA ASP A 33 -10.34 35.11 31.48
C ASP A 33 -9.09 34.81 32.33
N ALA A 34 -8.74 35.86 33.10
CA ALA A 34 -7.63 35.91 34.02
C ALA A 34 -8.07 35.36 35.39
N GLY A 35 -7.23 34.54 36.00
CA GLY A 35 -7.42 34.05 37.37
C GLY A 35 -6.05 33.78 38.04
N THR A 36 -5.72 34.69 38.92
CA THR A 36 -4.56 34.79 39.81
C THR A 36 -4.37 33.58 40.73
N GLY A 37 -3.05 33.29 41.03
CA GLY A 37 -2.46 32.26 41.88
C GLY A 37 -2.95 32.13 43.34
N PRO A 38 -2.20 31.53 44.30
CA PRO A 38 -0.75 31.66 44.55
C PRO A 38 -0.02 30.31 44.91
N SER A 39 1.28 30.47 44.97
CA SER A 39 2.39 29.69 45.52
C SER A 39 2.20 29.04 46.91
N ASP A 40 2.91 27.90 47.14
CA ASP A 40 3.82 27.60 48.26
C ASP A 40 4.31 26.14 48.14
N ALA A 41 5.57 25.92 48.04
CA ALA A 41 6.70 25.81 48.97
C ALA A 41 6.89 24.39 49.55
N SER A 42 8.09 23.84 49.25
CA SER A 42 9.09 23.15 50.08
C SER A 42 8.73 21.84 50.81
N SER A 43 9.50 20.78 50.61
CA SER A 43 10.67 20.37 51.44
C SER A 43 11.04 18.90 51.12
N SER A 44 12.25 18.63 50.73
CA SER A 44 13.40 18.04 51.43
C SER A 44 13.14 16.81 52.27
N GLY A 45 13.91 15.73 52.01
CA GLY A 45 14.11 14.61 52.91
C GLY A 45 14.72 13.38 52.25
N SER A 46 16.03 13.32 52.10
CA SER A 46 16.81 12.09 52.30
C SER A 46 17.18 12.03 53.79
N PRO A 47 17.48 10.89 54.42
CA PRO A 47 18.65 10.09 54.11
C PRO A 47 18.61 8.59 54.47
N ASP A 48 19.64 7.88 53.97
CA ASP A 48 20.45 6.81 54.55
C ASP A 48 19.85 5.44 55.00
N GLY A 49 20.51 4.41 54.47
CA GLY A 49 21.16 3.49 55.35
C GLY A 49 21.07 1.99 55.00
N ALA A 50 22.27 1.45 54.69
CA ALA A 50 22.80 0.14 55.10
C ALA A 50 22.38 -1.16 54.37
N THR A 51 23.32 -1.64 53.53
CA THR A 51 24.15 -2.87 53.64
C THR A 51 23.49 -4.20 54.05
N ASN A 52 23.65 -5.20 53.22
CA ASN A 52 24.31 -6.52 53.30
C ASN A 52 23.57 -7.46 52.37
N GLY A 53 24.23 -8.18 51.52
CA GLY A 53 25.16 -9.26 51.71
C GLY A 53 24.80 -10.37 50.74
N GLY A 54 25.67 -10.69 49.83
CA GLY A 54 26.01 -11.96 49.26
C GLY A 54 24.92 -12.91 48.73
N ASP A 55 24.95 -13.17 47.43
CA ASP A 55 25.34 -14.50 46.99
C ASP A 55 25.58 -14.48 45.46
N SER A 56 26.75 -14.98 45.08
CA SER A 56 27.16 -15.15 43.71
C SER A 56 26.44 -16.35 43.13
N ALA A 57 25.52 -16.11 42.22
CA ALA A 57 25.08 -17.12 41.26
C ALA A 57 25.52 -16.66 39.87
N VAL A 58 26.53 -17.32 39.35
CA VAL A 58 27.03 -17.21 37.97
C VAL A 58 25.93 -17.70 37.03
N PRO A 59 25.40 -16.86 36.09
CA PRO A 59 24.55 -17.36 35.03
C PRO A 59 25.39 -18.17 34.04
N PRO A 60 24.84 -19.22 33.42
CA PRO A 60 25.55 -19.96 32.39
C PRO A 60 25.79 -19.06 31.18
N THR A 61 27.02 -19.02 30.73
CA THR A 61 27.44 -18.45 29.46
C THR A 61 26.67 -19.14 28.33
N LEU A 62 25.71 -18.44 27.77
CA LEU A 62 25.17 -18.77 26.46
C LEU A 62 26.23 -18.43 25.42
N ASP A 63 26.71 -19.50 24.80
CA ASP A 63 27.63 -19.48 23.69
C ASP A 63 27.07 -18.57 22.59
N ALA A 64 27.69 -17.42 22.40
CA ALA A 64 27.41 -16.52 21.31
C ALA A 64 27.98 -17.15 20.05
N GLY A 65 27.18 -18.02 19.44
CA GLY A 65 27.41 -18.47 18.08
C GLY A 65 27.45 -17.25 17.18
N THR A 66 28.64 -16.84 16.81
CA THR A 66 28.91 -15.90 15.73
C THR A 66 28.28 -16.47 14.46
N LYS A 67 27.06 -15.98 14.13
CA LYS A 67 26.57 -16.06 12.76
C LYS A 67 27.50 -15.15 11.94
N THR A 68 28.45 -15.74 11.27
CA THR A 68 29.12 -15.15 10.13
C THR A 68 28.00 -14.84 9.12
N ASP A 69 27.75 -13.56 8.89
CA ASP A 69 27.01 -13.11 7.72
C ASP A 69 27.77 -13.59 6.48
N ALA A 70 27.41 -14.76 6.03
CA ALA A 70 27.80 -15.22 4.71
C ALA A 70 27.13 -14.24 3.72
N ALA A 71 27.97 -13.52 2.98
CA ALA A 71 27.57 -12.74 1.83
C ALA A 71 26.61 -13.59 0.99
N GLY A 72 25.37 -13.13 0.87
CA GLY A 72 24.31 -13.82 0.16
C GLY A 72 24.75 -14.09 -1.28
N GLY A 73 24.92 -15.36 -1.58
CA GLY A 73 24.75 -15.84 -2.94
C GLY A 73 23.29 -15.61 -3.34
N PRO A 74 22.98 -15.57 -4.64
CA PRO A 74 21.61 -15.38 -5.07
C PRO A 74 20.75 -16.53 -4.52
N ASP A 75 19.97 -16.28 -3.49
CA ASP A 75 18.84 -17.11 -3.15
C ASP A 75 17.84 -16.99 -4.31
N ALA A 76 18.12 -17.74 -5.37
CA ALA A 76 17.09 -18.11 -6.30
C ALA A 76 16.15 -19.04 -5.52
N ALA A 77 15.27 -18.48 -4.73
CA ALA A 77 14.13 -19.18 -4.18
C ALA A 77 13.42 -19.82 -5.37
N ALA A 78 13.44 -21.14 -5.44
CA ALA A 78 12.75 -21.90 -6.46
C ALA A 78 11.33 -21.35 -6.55
N GLY A 79 10.98 -20.82 -7.74
CA GLY A 79 9.91 -19.87 -7.98
C GLY A 79 8.68 -20.09 -7.14
N THR A 80 8.28 -19.06 -6.45
CA THR A 80 7.00 -18.96 -5.73
C THR A 80 5.83 -19.46 -6.58
N CYS A 81 5.95 -19.36 -7.91
CA CYS A 81 4.94 -19.78 -8.89
C CYS A 81 4.92 -21.29 -9.18
N ALA A 82 5.73 -22.09 -8.52
CA ALA A 82 5.62 -23.56 -8.59
C ALA A 82 4.41 -24.11 -7.79
N ASP A 83 3.87 -23.34 -6.87
CA ASP A 83 2.69 -23.71 -6.10
C ASP A 83 1.41 -23.56 -6.96
N THR A 84 0.85 -24.72 -7.34
CA THR A 84 -0.36 -24.80 -8.16
C THR A 84 -1.66 -24.46 -7.40
N THR A 85 -1.60 -24.24 -6.08
CA THR A 85 -2.76 -23.86 -5.26
C THR A 85 -3.02 -22.34 -5.26
N LEU A 86 -2.08 -21.56 -5.81
CA LEU A 86 -2.22 -20.11 -5.92
C LEU A 86 -3.33 -19.73 -6.92
N ILE A 87 -4.09 -18.70 -6.59
CA ILE A 87 -5.10 -18.11 -7.47
C ILE A 87 -4.43 -17.42 -8.66
N PHE A 88 -3.28 -16.81 -8.41
CA PHE A 88 -2.46 -16.10 -9.40
C PHE A 88 -1.00 -16.13 -8.96
N CYS A 89 -0.09 -16.22 -9.93
CA CYS A 89 1.33 -16.04 -9.68
C CYS A 89 2.04 -15.52 -10.91
N ASP A 90 2.99 -14.59 -10.70
CA ASP A 90 3.91 -14.11 -11.72
C ASP A 90 5.24 -13.68 -11.10
N ASP A 91 6.32 -14.34 -11.53
CA ASP A 91 7.71 -14.07 -11.15
C ASP A 91 8.50 -13.35 -12.26
N PHE A 92 7.83 -12.99 -13.34
CA PHE A 92 8.33 -12.28 -14.51
C PHE A 92 9.49 -12.94 -15.24
N GLU A 93 9.96 -14.11 -14.82
CA GLU A 93 11.13 -14.80 -15.41
C GLU A 93 10.88 -15.31 -16.83
N GLY A 94 9.63 -15.67 -17.12
CA GLY A 94 9.22 -16.21 -18.42
C GLY A 94 9.10 -15.19 -19.55
N TYR A 95 9.19 -13.87 -19.29
CA TYR A 95 8.96 -12.82 -20.28
C TYR A 95 10.24 -12.39 -20.97
N ALA A 96 10.10 -11.90 -22.22
CA ALA A 96 11.19 -11.19 -22.90
C ALA A 96 11.39 -9.81 -22.26
N ALA A 97 12.64 -9.34 -22.20
CA ALA A 97 12.95 -7.98 -21.80
C ALA A 97 12.35 -6.96 -22.81
N GLY A 98 11.93 -5.79 -22.30
CA GLY A 98 11.28 -4.73 -23.08
C GLY A 98 9.81 -4.54 -22.69
N PRO A 99 8.97 -4.00 -23.59
CA PRO A 99 7.56 -3.73 -23.28
C PRO A 99 6.84 -4.96 -22.74
N ALA A 100 6.24 -4.80 -21.56
CA ALA A 100 5.62 -5.91 -20.83
C ALA A 100 4.38 -6.43 -21.58
N LYS A 101 4.32 -7.76 -21.77
CA LYS A 101 3.20 -8.46 -22.43
C LYS A 101 2.91 -9.77 -21.72
N SER A 102 1.65 -10.01 -21.37
CA SER A 102 1.22 -11.21 -20.70
C SER A 102 -0.16 -11.65 -21.16
N THR A 103 -0.49 -12.91 -20.99
CA THR A 103 -1.86 -13.43 -21.08
C THR A 103 -2.57 -13.45 -19.71
N LYS A 104 -1.79 -13.28 -18.61
CA LYS A 104 -2.30 -13.28 -17.24
C LYS A 104 -2.85 -11.90 -16.84
N TRP A 105 -2.33 -10.84 -17.44
CA TRP A 105 -2.68 -9.44 -17.15
C TRP A 105 -2.48 -8.55 -18.37
N THR A 106 -3.08 -7.35 -18.32
CA THR A 106 -2.93 -6.30 -19.34
C THR A 106 -2.27 -5.07 -18.72
N THR A 107 -1.45 -4.37 -19.51
CA THR A 107 -0.88 -3.08 -19.12
C THR A 107 -1.90 -1.97 -19.30
N VAL A 108 -1.97 -1.05 -18.34
CA VAL A 108 -2.79 0.17 -18.41
C VAL A 108 -1.92 1.34 -17.98
N THR A 109 -1.84 2.39 -18.81
CA THR A 109 -1.06 3.61 -18.53
C THR A 109 -1.91 4.84 -18.79
N ALA A 110 -1.61 5.95 -18.11
CA ALA A 110 -2.30 7.22 -18.31
C ALA A 110 -1.86 7.91 -19.59
N SER A 111 -0.59 7.82 -19.93
CA SER A 111 0.01 8.51 -21.07
C SER A 111 1.04 7.64 -21.79
N ALA A 112 1.57 8.16 -22.91
CA ALA A 112 2.66 7.51 -23.64
C ALA A 112 4.02 7.62 -22.92
N ASN A 113 4.15 8.48 -21.93
CA ASN A 113 5.34 8.64 -21.11
C ASN A 113 5.44 7.58 -20.02
N ASP A 114 4.31 6.97 -19.67
CA ASP A 114 4.25 5.93 -18.65
C ASP A 114 4.45 4.57 -19.29
N THR A 115 5.27 3.74 -18.69
CA THR A 115 5.63 2.45 -19.28
C THR A 115 5.60 1.32 -18.26
N LEU A 116 5.23 0.13 -18.75
CA LEU A 116 5.49 -1.12 -18.08
C LEU A 116 6.43 -1.95 -18.96
N THR A 117 7.59 -2.27 -18.43
CA THR A 117 8.62 -3.07 -19.10
C THR A 117 9.06 -4.23 -18.21
N VAL A 118 9.61 -5.25 -18.81
CA VAL A 118 10.32 -6.30 -18.08
C VAL A 118 11.82 -6.06 -18.25
N ASP A 119 12.54 -5.92 -17.16
CA ASP A 119 13.99 -5.69 -17.18
C ASP A 119 14.72 -6.37 -16.02
N ALA A 120 16.05 -6.23 -15.95
CA ALA A 120 16.92 -6.79 -14.95
C ALA A 120 17.58 -5.74 -14.04
N THR A 121 17.11 -4.49 -14.07
CA THR A 121 17.72 -3.36 -13.32
C THR A 121 17.60 -3.58 -11.82
N HIS A 122 16.41 -3.94 -11.37
CA HIS A 122 16.13 -4.43 -10.03
C HIS A 122 15.27 -5.69 -10.19
N ALA A 123 15.81 -6.85 -9.85
CA ALA A 123 15.12 -8.14 -9.91
C ALA A 123 15.50 -8.98 -8.70
N ARG A 124 14.58 -9.78 -8.18
CA ARG A 124 14.86 -10.79 -7.15
C ARG A 124 15.43 -12.07 -7.78
N GLY A 125 14.96 -12.36 -8.99
CA GLY A 125 15.52 -13.36 -9.88
C GLY A 125 16.38 -12.75 -10.97
N ALA A 126 16.10 -13.06 -12.22
CA ALA A 126 16.76 -12.47 -13.38
C ALA A 126 16.02 -11.27 -13.97
N LYS A 127 14.70 -11.16 -13.75
CA LYS A 127 13.86 -10.11 -14.30
C LYS A 127 12.73 -9.73 -13.35
N ALA A 128 12.27 -8.49 -13.47
CA ALA A 128 11.11 -7.96 -12.75
C ALA A 128 10.24 -7.10 -13.68
N LEU A 129 9.03 -6.80 -13.28
CA LEU A 129 8.17 -5.83 -13.94
C LEU A 129 8.54 -4.42 -13.48
N HIS A 130 9.10 -3.60 -14.36
CA HIS A 130 9.38 -2.20 -14.12
C HIS A 130 8.21 -1.34 -14.54
N VAL A 131 7.69 -0.57 -13.61
CA VAL A 131 6.64 0.44 -13.81
C VAL A 131 7.28 1.81 -13.69
N HIS A 132 7.25 2.58 -14.78
CA HIS A 132 7.66 3.98 -14.83
C HIS A 132 6.45 4.86 -15.03
N VAL A 133 6.26 5.86 -14.15
CA VAL A 133 5.14 6.80 -14.18
C VAL A 133 5.62 8.21 -13.96
N THR A 134 5.07 9.14 -14.72
CA THR A 134 5.39 10.57 -14.64
C THR A 134 4.28 11.33 -13.91
N GLN A 135 4.67 12.29 -13.10
CA GLN A 135 3.77 13.19 -12.37
C GLN A 135 2.72 12.43 -11.52
N ASN A 136 1.46 12.88 -11.58
CA ASN A 136 0.32 12.28 -10.90
C ASN A 136 -0.49 11.35 -11.84
N GLU A 137 0.23 10.55 -12.62
CA GLU A 137 -0.36 9.61 -13.56
C GLU A 137 -0.36 8.19 -13.00
N PHE A 138 -0.64 7.21 -13.85
CA PHE A 138 -0.69 5.81 -13.45
C PHE A 138 -0.08 4.87 -14.49
N GLY A 139 0.47 3.78 -13.98
CA GLY A 139 0.88 2.61 -14.75
C GLY A 139 0.69 1.35 -13.91
N TYR A 140 -0.08 0.38 -14.40
CA TYR A 140 -0.35 -0.84 -13.65
C TYR A 140 -0.63 -2.05 -14.54
N ALA A 141 -0.40 -3.24 -14.00
CA ALA A 141 -0.80 -4.52 -14.56
C ALA A 141 -2.15 -4.94 -13.97
N LYS A 142 -3.17 -5.02 -14.81
CA LYS A 142 -4.52 -5.44 -14.44
C LYS A 142 -4.73 -6.91 -14.80
N LEU A 143 -5.12 -7.74 -13.83
CA LEU A 143 -5.38 -9.16 -14.08
C LEU A 143 -6.46 -9.34 -15.13
N ALA A 144 -6.25 -10.29 -16.04
CA ALA A 144 -7.20 -10.63 -17.12
C ALA A 144 -8.52 -11.16 -16.58
N SER A 145 -8.50 -11.85 -15.42
CA SER A 145 -9.68 -12.28 -14.67
C SER A 145 -9.37 -12.28 -13.18
N PHE A 146 -10.37 -11.95 -12.36
CA PHE A 146 -10.22 -12.00 -10.92
C PHE A 146 -11.58 -12.31 -10.26
N ALA A 147 -11.67 -13.49 -9.64
CA ALA A 147 -12.84 -13.93 -8.88
C ALA A 147 -12.37 -14.90 -7.77
N PRO A 148 -11.87 -14.38 -6.63
CA PRO A 148 -11.29 -15.22 -5.59
C PRO A 148 -12.35 -16.13 -4.95
N PRO A 149 -12.02 -17.39 -4.62
CA PRO A 149 -12.91 -18.32 -3.94
C PRO A 149 -13.41 -17.73 -2.62
N GLY A 150 -14.72 -17.82 -2.37
CA GLY A 150 -15.32 -17.27 -1.15
C GLY A 150 -15.21 -15.75 -1.01
N ASN A 151 -14.82 -15.05 -2.06
CA ASN A 151 -14.63 -13.60 -2.11
C ASN A 151 -13.54 -13.07 -1.16
N GLY A 152 -12.75 -13.94 -0.54
CA GLY A 152 -11.61 -13.61 0.31
C GLY A 152 -10.30 -14.13 -0.29
N PHE A 153 -9.19 -13.46 -0.01
CA PHE A 153 -7.89 -13.88 -0.52
C PHE A 153 -6.75 -13.20 0.25
N PHE A 154 -5.56 -13.79 0.12
CA PHE A 154 -4.29 -13.20 0.50
C PHE A 154 -3.54 -12.80 -0.76
N GLY A 155 -2.81 -11.69 -0.68
CA GLY A 155 -1.87 -11.31 -1.71
C GLY A 155 -0.49 -11.08 -1.14
N ARG A 156 0.53 -11.25 -1.98
CA ARG A 156 1.90 -10.88 -1.74
C ARG A 156 2.49 -10.31 -3.01
N LEU A 157 3.35 -9.32 -2.86
CA LEU A 157 4.27 -8.87 -3.90
C LEU A 157 5.57 -8.40 -3.26
N TYR A 158 6.64 -8.49 -4.00
CA TYR A 158 7.84 -7.74 -3.70
C TYR A 158 7.88 -6.49 -4.55
N VAL A 159 8.33 -5.39 -3.95
CA VAL A 159 8.50 -4.12 -4.65
C VAL A 159 9.82 -3.46 -4.25
N TRP A 160 10.51 -2.95 -5.24
CA TRP A 160 11.61 -2.01 -5.07
C TRP A 160 11.14 -0.67 -5.66
N ALA A 161 10.97 0.36 -4.83
CA ALA A 161 10.59 1.69 -5.26
C ALA A 161 11.81 2.62 -5.21
N ALA A 162 12.09 3.36 -6.27
CA ALA A 162 13.19 4.32 -6.26
C ALA A 162 12.97 5.42 -5.22
N ALA A 163 11.72 5.90 -5.13
CA ALA A 163 11.29 6.88 -4.14
C ALA A 163 9.78 6.79 -3.93
N PHE A 164 9.33 7.33 -2.80
CA PHE A 164 7.93 7.66 -2.52
C PHE A 164 7.74 9.19 -2.55
N PRO A 165 6.51 9.71 -2.68
CA PRO A 165 6.26 11.15 -2.73
C PRO A 165 6.70 11.83 -1.42
N THR A 166 7.28 13.04 -1.56
CA THR A 166 7.68 13.92 -0.47
C THR A 166 7.04 15.31 -0.58
N ALA A 167 6.14 15.49 -1.55
CA ALA A 167 5.26 16.64 -1.77
C ALA A 167 4.25 16.29 -2.88
N PRO A 168 3.12 17.02 -3.00
CA PRO A 168 2.59 17.95 -2.01
C PRO A 168 2.08 17.23 -0.76
N ASP A 169 1.69 18.00 0.25
CA ASP A 169 1.07 17.45 1.46
C ASP A 169 -0.05 16.49 1.10
N TYR A 170 -0.05 15.34 1.77
CA TYR A 170 -1.03 14.26 1.57
C TYR A 170 -1.06 13.66 0.15
N ALA A 171 0.05 13.71 -0.59
CA ALA A 171 0.13 13.04 -1.90
C ALA A 171 -0.18 11.54 -1.76
N HIS A 172 -1.38 11.16 -2.21
CA HIS A 172 -1.87 9.77 -2.12
C HIS A 172 -1.33 8.92 -3.26
N PHE A 173 -0.89 7.73 -2.92
CA PHE A 173 -0.49 6.72 -3.89
C PHE A 173 -1.19 5.38 -3.65
N THR A 174 -1.43 4.64 -4.72
CA THR A 174 -2.00 3.30 -4.71
C THR A 174 -1.07 2.35 -5.44
N MET A 175 -0.84 1.18 -4.86
CA MET A 175 0.01 0.14 -5.44
C MET A 175 -0.76 -1.15 -5.74
N VAL A 176 -1.80 -1.44 -4.98
CA VAL A 176 -2.73 -2.54 -5.25
C VAL A 176 -4.14 -2.04 -5.05
N GLU A 177 -4.98 -2.34 -6.02
CA GLU A 177 -6.41 -2.06 -5.95
C GLU A 177 -7.22 -3.29 -6.35
N THR A 178 -8.29 -3.52 -5.66
CA THR A 178 -9.31 -4.50 -6.04
C THR A 178 -10.67 -3.83 -6.12
N ALA A 179 -11.48 -4.23 -7.09
CA ALA A 179 -12.77 -3.60 -7.35
C ALA A 179 -13.87 -4.62 -7.66
N GLY A 180 -15.09 -4.18 -7.42
CA GLY A 180 -16.31 -4.93 -7.73
C GLY A 180 -17.55 -4.04 -7.59
N ALA A 181 -18.73 -4.60 -7.84
CA ALA A 181 -19.98 -3.89 -7.65
C ALA A 181 -20.42 -3.99 -6.18
N GLY A 182 -20.59 -2.86 -5.51
CA GLY A 182 -21.00 -2.80 -4.10
C GLY A 182 -20.73 -1.47 -3.43
N THR A 183 -20.97 -1.37 -2.13
CA THR A 183 -20.86 -0.12 -1.37
C THR A 183 -19.41 0.38 -1.29
N ALA A 184 -18.46 -0.51 -1.05
CA ALA A 184 -17.02 -0.23 -1.14
C ALA A 184 -16.51 -0.78 -2.47
N GLY A 185 -16.97 -0.20 -3.59
CA GLY A 185 -16.73 -0.69 -4.95
C GLY A 185 -15.27 -0.74 -5.35
N VAL A 186 -14.42 0.11 -4.75
CA VAL A 186 -12.98 0.14 -4.96
C VAL A 186 -12.28 0.14 -3.62
N VAL A 187 -11.35 -0.79 -3.41
CA VAL A 187 -10.56 -0.93 -2.19
C VAL A 187 -9.08 -1.02 -2.52
N ARG A 188 -8.29 -0.28 -1.79
CA ARG A 188 -6.84 -0.21 -1.88
C ARG A 188 -6.21 -0.85 -0.65
N PRO A 189 -5.91 -2.16 -0.68
CA PRO A 189 -5.25 -2.82 0.45
C PRO A 189 -3.78 -2.37 0.63
N ILE A 190 -3.13 -1.95 -0.45
CA ILE A 190 -1.75 -1.43 -0.43
C ILE A 190 -1.72 -0.09 -1.14
N GLY A 191 -1.47 0.95 -0.39
CA GLY A 191 -1.28 2.31 -0.82
C GLY A 191 -0.72 3.14 0.32
N GLY A 192 -0.89 4.47 0.25
CA GLY A 192 -0.43 5.36 1.29
C GLY A 192 -0.51 6.81 0.89
N GLN A 193 0.12 7.64 1.69
CA GLN A 193 0.23 9.07 1.41
C GLN A 193 1.47 9.68 2.06
N TYR A 194 1.90 10.83 1.55
CA TYR A 194 2.90 11.63 2.21
C TYR A 194 2.29 12.33 3.43
N ASP A 195 2.90 12.12 4.60
CA ASP A 195 2.58 12.83 5.83
C ASP A 195 3.51 14.05 6.01
N PRO A 196 3.00 15.28 5.89
CA PRO A 196 3.83 16.48 6.05
C PRO A 196 4.31 16.69 7.48
N GLN A 197 3.62 16.16 8.50
CA GLN A 197 4.03 16.25 9.89
C GLN A 197 5.17 15.28 10.19
N GLY A 198 5.04 14.02 9.76
CA GLY A 198 6.08 13.00 9.88
C GLY A 198 7.20 13.16 8.85
N LYS A 199 6.99 13.95 7.79
CA LYS A 199 7.91 14.12 6.64
C LYS A 199 8.30 12.77 6.03
N SER A 200 7.35 11.87 5.98
CA SER A 200 7.49 10.52 5.43
C SER A 200 6.30 10.16 4.55
N ALA A 201 6.49 9.26 3.61
CA ALA A 201 5.38 8.57 3.00
C ALA A 201 5.02 7.39 3.91
N ASP A 202 3.74 7.23 4.22
CA ASP A 202 3.27 6.19 5.12
C ASP A 202 2.31 5.26 4.40
N TRP A 203 2.35 3.97 4.78
CA TRP A 203 1.42 2.98 4.27
C TRP A 203 0.00 3.27 4.73
N GLY A 204 -0.96 2.92 3.88
CA GLY A 204 -2.37 3.11 4.18
C GLY A 204 -3.25 2.10 3.49
N VAL A 205 -4.44 1.93 4.04
CA VAL A 205 -5.55 1.14 3.47
C VAL A 205 -6.70 2.10 3.18
N GLY A 206 -7.30 2.00 2.01
CA GLY A 206 -8.30 2.95 1.58
C GLY A 206 -9.44 2.35 0.77
N SER A 207 -10.44 3.19 0.52
CA SER A 207 -11.58 2.91 -0.33
C SER A 207 -11.97 4.19 -1.10
N ASP A 208 -12.15 4.08 -2.41
CA ASP A 208 -12.35 5.23 -3.30
C ASP A 208 -13.78 5.44 -3.74
N GLN A 209 -14.67 4.52 -3.46
CA GLN A 209 -16.04 4.59 -3.95
C GLN A 209 -17.07 4.39 -2.86
N GLY A 210 -18.25 4.96 -3.14
CA GLY A 210 -19.38 4.88 -2.26
C GLY A 210 -19.23 5.76 -1.02
N PRO A 211 -20.08 5.56 -0.03
CA PRO A 211 -20.10 6.39 1.17
C PRO A 211 -18.97 6.08 2.16
N THR A 212 -18.11 5.09 1.90
CA THR A 212 -17.00 4.73 2.79
C THR A 212 -15.90 5.78 2.85
N GLY A 213 -15.88 6.70 1.87
CA GLY A 213 -14.90 7.76 1.80
C GLY A 213 -13.57 7.31 1.23
N ASP A 214 -12.57 8.19 1.23
CA ASP A 214 -11.25 7.92 0.69
C ASP A 214 -10.49 6.99 1.64
N TRP A 215 -9.43 7.40 2.29
CA TRP A 215 -8.65 6.51 3.14
C TRP A 215 -9.40 6.02 4.38
N THR A 216 -9.56 4.71 4.52
CA THR A 216 -10.18 4.11 5.70
C THR A 216 -9.22 4.06 6.88
N ASN A 217 -7.91 3.89 6.63
CA ASN A 217 -6.87 3.96 7.65
C ASN A 217 -5.48 4.19 7.02
N TRP A 218 -4.65 4.99 7.69
CA TRP A 218 -3.21 5.12 7.47
C TRP A 218 -2.56 5.63 8.77
N ARG A 219 -1.28 5.32 8.98
CA ARG A 219 -0.59 5.68 10.23
C ARG A 219 0.88 5.98 10.00
N PRO A 220 1.43 7.01 10.66
CA PRO A 220 2.87 7.31 10.64
C PRO A 220 3.77 6.20 11.19
N SER A 221 3.21 5.27 11.96
CA SER A 221 3.93 4.10 12.46
C SER A 221 4.30 3.08 11.39
N ALA A 222 3.78 3.22 10.18
CA ALA A 222 4.05 2.31 9.07
C ALA A 222 4.67 3.06 7.87
N PRO A 223 5.90 3.61 7.98
CA PRO A 223 6.53 4.38 6.91
C PRO A 223 6.87 3.52 5.70
N ALA A 224 6.67 4.09 4.51
CA ALA A 224 7.07 3.53 3.24
C ALA A 224 8.48 4.04 2.88
N GLN A 225 9.43 3.12 2.70
CA GLN A 225 10.83 3.45 2.41
C GLN A 225 11.26 2.90 1.06
N GLY A 226 11.75 3.79 0.19
CA GLY A 226 12.34 3.40 -1.10
C GLY A 226 13.78 2.93 -0.99
N GLY A 227 14.36 2.54 -2.13
CA GLY A 227 15.76 2.16 -2.27
C GLY A 227 16.10 0.75 -1.76
N LYS A 228 15.11 -0.08 -1.48
CA LYS A 228 15.29 -1.48 -1.07
C LYS A 228 14.08 -2.31 -1.49
N TRP A 229 14.27 -3.63 -1.57
CA TRP A 229 13.15 -4.55 -1.70
C TRP A 229 12.31 -4.58 -0.44
N LEU A 230 11.00 -4.55 -0.61
CA LEU A 230 9.99 -4.72 0.43
C LEU A 230 9.09 -5.88 0.03
N CYS A 231 8.79 -6.76 0.96
CA CYS A 231 7.73 -7.74 0.82
C CYS A 231 6.45 -7.16 1.40
N LEU A 232 5.44 -6.97 0.57
CA LEU A 232 4.12 -6.49 0.97
C LEU A 232 3.11 -7.62 0.89
N GLU A 233 2.40 -7.89 1.98
CA GLU A 233 1.32 -8.86 2.03
C GLU A 233 0.04 -8.20 2.50
N TRP A 234 -1.08 -8.70 2.02
CA TRP A 234 -2.39 -8.28 2.50
C TRP A 234 -3.36 -9.46 2.56
N GLU A 235 -4.34 -9.34 3.45
CA GLU A 235 -5.50 -10.21 3.54
C GLU A 235 -6.76 -9.41 3.25
N MET A 236 -7.65 -9.97 2.43
CA MET A 236 -9.01 -9.49 2.21
C MET A 236 -9.95 -10.56 2.75
N ARG A 237 -10.31 -10.49 4.05
CA ARG A 237 -11.12 -11.52 4.71
C ARG A 237 -12.60 -11.20 4.57
N ALA A 238 -13.28 -11.93 3.67
CA ALA A 238 -14.66 -11.63 3.30
C ALA A 238 -15.69 -11.91 4.41
N ALA A 239 -15.39 -12.81 5.35
CA ALA A 239 -16.33 -13.23 6.39
C ALA A 239 -16.78 -12.07 7.31
N ASP A 240 -15.88 -11.11 7.54
CA ASP A 240 -16.08 -9.96 8.44
C ASP A 240 -15.52 -8.65 7.87
N ASN A 241 -15.20 -8.63 6.57
CA ASN A 241 -14.68 -7.47 5.84
C ASN A 241 -13.42 -6.89 6.47
N VAL A 242 -12.50 -7.75 6.90
CA VAL A 242 -11.24 -7.32 7.50
C VAL A 242 -10.15 -7.24 6.44
N ILE A 243 -9.38 -6.16 6.49
CA ILE A 243 -8.12 -6.02 5.76
C ILE A 243 -6.99 -6.03 6.78
N ASN A 244 -6.02 -6.90 6.59
CA ASN A 244 -4.75 -6.93 7.32
C ASN A 244 -3.60 -6.68 6.34
N VAL A 245 -2.54 -6.04 6.83
CA VAL A 245 -1.34 -5.72 6.04
C VAL A 245 -0.09 -6.15 6.80
N TRP A 246 0.87 -6.70 6.09
CA TRP A 246 2.22 -7.01 6.59
C TRP A 246 3.26 -6.36 5.67
N VAL A 247 4.33 -5.87 6.27
CA VAL A 247 5.51 -5.37 5.56
C VAL A 247 6.71 -6.15 6.06
N ASP A 248 7.46 -6.77 5.17
CA ASP A 248 8.59 -7.66 5.48
C ASP A 248 8.23 -8.73 6.53
N GLY A 249 7.06 -9.34 6.37
CA GLY A 249 6.52 -10.37 7.25
C GLY A 249 5.94 -9.87 8.59
N VAL A 250 6.12 -8.58 8.92
CA VAL A 250 5.67 -7.96 10.18
C VAL A 250 4.28 -7.35 10.01
N ALA A 251 3.32 -7.80 10.83
CA ALA A 251 1.95 -7.26 10.82
C ALA A 251 1.94 -5.76 11.17
N LYS A 252 1.22 -4.98 10.38
CA LYS A 252 0.95 -3.56 10.63
C LYS A 252 -0.44 -3.40 11.21
N THR A 253 -0.56 -3.66 12.50
CA THR A 253 -1.86 -3.69 13.20
C THR A 253 -2.59 -2.35 13.15
N ASP A 254 -1.85 -1.24 13.05
CA ASP A 254 -2.43 0.10 12.89
C ASP A 254 -3.13 0.29 11.53
N LEU A 255 -2.83 -0.57 10.55
CA LEU A 255 -3.47 -0.56 9.22
C LEU A 255 -4.64 -1.56 9.13
N THR A 256 -4.92 -2.32 10.19
CA THR A 256 -6.06 -3.23 10.21
C THR A 256 -7.36 -2.44 10.21
N VAL A 257 -8.23 -2.75 9.27
CA VAL A 257 -9.59 -2.17 9.17
C VAL A 257 -10.63 -3.28 9.08
N SER A 258 -11.86 -2.97 9.50
CA SER A 258 -13.01 -3.86 9.40
C SER A 258 -14.28 -3.07 9.16
N THR A 259 -15.43 -3.74 8.96
CA THR A 259 -16.72 -3.13 8.63
C THR A 259 -17.02 -1.82 9.37
N LYS A 260 -16.70 -1.74 10.68
CA LYS A 260 -17.01 -0.58 11.53
C LYS A 260 -15.79 0.10 12.15
N VAL A 261 -14.61 -0.50 11.99
CA VAL A 261 -13.37 0.02 12.57
C VAL A 261 -12.46 0.45 11.42
N HIS A 262 -12.60 1.69 11.02
CA HIS A 262 -11.82 2.32 9.94
C HIS A 262 -11.87 3.84 10.08
N GLY A 263 -11.04 4.56 9.34
CA GLY A 263 -11.11 6.00 9.13
C GLY A 263 -12.11 6.37 8.03
N GLY A 264 -12.10 7.63 7.62
CA GLY A 264 -12.99 8.12 6.56
C GLY A 264 -14.42 8.37 7.05
N ALA A 265 -15.42 8.12 6.20
CA ALA A 265 -16.81 8.32 6.52
C ALA A 265 -17.33 7.30 7.55
N ASN A 266 -18.26 7.72 8.39
CA ASN A 266 -18.87 6.84 9.40
C ASN A 266 -19.99 5.98 8.77
N VAL A 267 -19.60 5.00 7.99
CA VAL A 267 -20.49 4.04 7.32
C VAL A 267 -19.92 2.64 7.44
N ASP A 268 -20.76 1.62 7.24
CA ASP A 268 -20.30 0.25 7.26
C ASP A 268 -19.46 -0.04 5.99
N PHE A 269 -18.23 -0.47 6.20
CA PHE A 269 -17.32 -0.90 5.15
C PHE A 269 -17.62 -2.37 4.79
N VAL A 270 -18.17 -2.60 3.60
CA VAL A 270 -18.60 -3.93 3.15
C VAL A 270 -17.94 -4.23 1.80
N PHE A 271 -17.24 -5.35 1.72
CA PHE A 271 -16.61 -5.79 0.49
C PHE A 271 -17.63 -6.02 -0.63
N PRO A 272 -17.37 -5.53 -1.84
CA PRO A 272 -18.11 -5.94 -3.02
C PRO A 272 -17.78 -7.39 -3.38
N LYS A 273 -18.52 -7.94 -4.33
CA LYS A 273 -18.06 -9.14 -5.03
C LYS A 273 -16.92 -8.73 -5.97
N TRP A 274 -15.70 -9.18 -5.64
CA TRP A 274 -14.51 -8.83 -6.40
C TRP A 274 -14.59 -9.32 -7.85
N SER A 275 -14.18 -8.49 -8.79
CA SER A 275 -14.16 -8.77 -10.23
C SER A 275 -12.95 -8.19 -10.94
N SER A 276 -12.11 -7.40 -10.25
CA SER A 276 -10.92 -6.78 -10.79
C SER A 276 -9.86 -6.64 -9.70
N LEU A 277 -8.61 -6.86 -10.08
CA LEU A 277 -7.43 -6.54 -9.29
C LEU A 277 -6.34 -6.03 -10.22
N TRP A 278 -5.61 -5.01 -9.77
CA TRP A 278 -4.40 -4.57 -10.43
C TRP A 278 -3.30 -4.28 -9.40
N PHE A 279 -2.05 -4.31 -9.85
CA PHE A 279 -0.87 -3.88 -9.10
C PHE A 279 0.01 -3.01 -10.00
N GLY A 280 0.65 -2.01 -9.40
CA GLY A 280 1.45 -1.00 -10.09
C GLY A 280 1.46 0.30 -9.30
N TRP A 281 1.34 1.42 -9.99
CA TRP A 281 1.39 2.74 -9.37
C TRP A 281 0.28 3.65 -9.87
N TRP A 282 -0.31 4.39 -8.96
CA TRP A 282 -1.19 5.53 -9.24
C TRP A 282 -1.00 6.60 -8.19
N LEU A 283 -0.73 7.83 -8.60
CA LEU A 283 -0.61 8.99 -7.73
C LEU A 283 -1.70 10.02 -8.06
N TYR A 284 -2.36 10.57 -7.05
CA TYR A 284 -3.49 11.45 -7.23
C TYR A 284 -3.14 12.94 -7.31
N GLN A 285 -2.18 13.41 -6.49
CA GLN A 285 -1.93 14.84 -6.36
C GLN A 285 -1.03 15.35 -7.49
N ALA A 286 -1.43 16.49 -8.07
CA ALA A 286 -0.67 17.17 -9.11
C ALA A 286 0.67 17.73 -8.56
N SER A 287 1.67 17.84 -9.44
CA SER A 287 2.99 18.39 -9.11
C SER A 287 3.71 17.66 -7.96
N PRO A 288 3.81 16.35 -7.99
CA PRO A 288 4.49 15.60 -6.93
C PRO A 288 6.00 15.83 -6.95
N THR A 289 6.64 15.56 -5.81
CA THR A 289 8.09 15.45 -5.68
C THR A 289 8.43 14.05 -5.16
N PRO A 290 9.27 13.26 -5.87
CA PRO A 290 9.77 13.55 -7.22
C PRO A 290 8.64 13.61 -8.25
N ASN A 291 8.94 14.11 -9.46
CA ASN A 291 7.97 14.22 -10.55
C ASN A 291 7.90 12.98 -11.45
N GLN A 292 8.58 11.92 -11.06
CA GLN A 292 8.54 10.61 -11.69
C GLN A 292 8.78 9.52 -10.67
N PHE A 293 8.23 8.35 -10.92
CA PHE A 293 8.29 7.20 -10.03
C PHE A 293 8.68 5.96 -10.82
N ASP A 294 9.70 5.26 -10.32
CA ASP A 294 10.18 3.99 -10.85
C ASP A 294 10.03 2.91 -9.79
N LEU A 295 9.28 1.87 -10.11
CA LEU A 295 9.01 0.75 -9.22
C LEU A 295 9.25 -0.57 -9.96
N TRP A 296 9.91 -1.52 -9.31
CA TRP A 296 10.05 -2.88 -9.81
C TRP A 296 9.23 -3.83 -8.94
N TYR A 297 8.41 -4.62 -9.59
CA TYR A 297 7.56 -5.63 -8.95
C TYR A 297 8.07 -7.02 -9.29
N ASP A 298 8.10 -7.90 -8.29
CA ASP A 298 8.52 -9.26 -8.44
C ASP A 298 7.71 -10.21 -7.56
N ASP A 299 7.72 -11.51 -7.89
CA ASP A 299 7.09 -12.57 -7.11
C ASP A 299 5.65 -12.25 -6.67
N VAL A 300 4.84 -11.71 -7.57
CA VAL A 300 3.44 -11.36 -7.29
C VAL A 300 2.61 -12.63 -7.19
N ALA A 301 1.92 -12.83 -6.08
CA ALA A 301 1.13 -14.03 -5.85
C ALA A 301 -0.18 -13.72 -5.12
N LEU A 302 -1.25 -14.46 -5.46
CA LEU A 302 -2.53 -14.43 -4.76
C LEU A 302 -2.89 -15.85 -4.35
N GLY A 303 -3.41 -16.04 -3.14
CA GLY A 303 -3.76 -17.35 -2.59
C GLY A 303 -4.97 -17.31 -1.67
N VAL A 304 -5.46 -18.49 -1.29
CA VAL A 304 -6.54 -18.63 -0.29
C VAL A 304 -6.00 -18.70 1.15
N THR A 305 -4.71 -18.84 1.29
CA THR A 305 -3.98 -18.81 2.57
C THR A 305 -2.85 -17.79 2.50
N ARG A 306 -2.35 -17.35 3.63
CA ARG A 306 -1.21 -16.44 3.69
C ARG A 306 0.03 -17.07 3.04
N ILE A 307 0.68 -16.30 2.16
CA ILE A 307 1.79 -16.78 1.32
C ILE A 307 3.13 -16.65 2.06
N GLY A 308 3.31 -15.59 2.84
CA GLY A 308 4.54 -15.29 3.56
C GLY A 308 5.57 -14.56 2.70
N CYS A 309 6.60 -14.05 3.38
CA CYS A 309 7.78 -13.40 2.79
C CYS A 309 8.99 -14.31 3.02
N PRO A 310 9.31 -15.26 2.09
CA PRO A 310 10.48 -16.13 2.22
C PRO A 310 11.80 -15.37 2.11
#